data_c712d454773824be21a618d01befb6e4
#
_entry.id   c712d454773824be21a618d01befb6e4
#
_cell.length_a   1.000
_cell.length_b   1.000
_cell.length_c   1.000
_cell.angle_alpha   90.00
_cell.angle_beta   90.00
_cell.angle_gamma   90.00
#
_symmetry.space_group_name_H-M   'P 1'
#
loop_
_entity.id
_entity.type
_entity.pdbx_description
1 polymer ?
#
loop_
_entity_poly.entity_id
_entity_poly.type
_entity_poly.pdbx_seq_one_letter_code
_entity_poly.pdbx_strand_id
1 'polypeptide(L)'
;LVAAVVVSFSSFRNNKIVDISADQILSVINEARVKAVSSEDYSRFGVRLEANRTVLFKGDVFTEPSSFNIETPLSPLVEISNISLNGGGADIVFQKLTGKTSNYGSLRVRLKSDNNKYKTISVKSTGIANIQ
;
A
#
# COMPACT_ATOMS: atom_id res chain seq x y z
N LEU A 1 10.92 7.85 36.48
CA LEU A 1 11.73 6.76 35.90
C LEU A 1 10.85 5.78 35.14
N VAL A 2 9.81 5.26 35.79
CA VAL A 2 8.90 4.31 35.13
C VAL A 2 8.14 4.96 33.98
N ALA A 3 7.69 6.18 34.13
CA ALA A 3 6.99 6.94 33.09
C ALA A 3 7.87 7.19 31.87
N ALA A 4 9.16 7.50 32.07
CA ALA A 4 10.10 7.72 30.98
C ALA A 4 10.36 6.43 30.18
N VAL A 5 10.44 5.29 30.83
CA VAL A 5 10.61 3.98 30.18
C VAL A 5 9.36 3.63 29.36
N VAL A 6 8.15 3.87 29.87
CA VAL A 6 6.90 3.62 29.16
C VAL A 6 6.80 4.49 27.90
N VAL A 7 7.18 5.77 27.98
CA VAL A 7 7.18 6.68 26.82
C VAL A 7 8.16 6.20 25.76
N SER A 8 9.36 5.76 26.14
CA SER A 8 10.36 5.23 25.21
C SER A 8 9.88 3.96 24.49
N PHE A 9 9.22 3.06 25.20
CA PHE A 9 8.64 1.86 24.61
C PHE A 9 7.52 2.18 23.63
N SER A 10 6.63 3.10 24.00
CA SER A 10 5.53 3.53 23.14
C SER A 10 6.05 4.16 21.85
N SER A 11 7.06 5.02 21.94
CA SER A 11 7.67 5.67 20.77
C SER A 11 8.34 4.64 19.85
N PHE A 12 9.08 3.69 20.42
CA PHE A 12 9.71 2.61 19.66
C PHE A 12 8.67 1.76 18.93
N ARG A 13 7.62 1.36 19.64
CA ARG A 13 6.52 0.57 19.06
C ARG A 13 5.84 1.31 17.91
N ASN A 14 5.59 2.60 18.08
CA ASN A 14 4.92 3.42 17.07
C ASN A 14 5.77 3.54 15.80
N ASN A 15 7.06 3.75 15.92
CA ASN A 15 7.97 3.79 14.78
C ASN A 15 8.00 2.44 14.05
N LYS A 16 8.06 1.35 14.81
CA LYS A 16 8.09 0.00 14.27
C LYS A 16 6.81 -0.33 13.50
N ILE A 17 5.66 0.10 14.00
CA ILE A 17 4.38 -0.18 13.36
C ILE A 17 4.23 0.53 12.02
N VAL A 18 4.77 1.76 11.89
CA VAL A 18 4.79 2.47 10.61
C VAL A 18 5.66 1.71 9.61
N ASP A 19 6.83 1.25 10.03
CA ASP A 19 7.74 0.49 9.17
C ASP A 19 7.11 -0.82 8.71
N ILE A 20 6.51 -1.57 9.63
CA ILE A 20 5.85 -2.84 9.31
C ILE A 20 4.70 -2.61 8.34
N SER A 21 3.89 -1.58 8.57
CA SER A 21 2.75 -1.26 7.72
C SER A 21 3.20 -0.84 6.32
N ALA A 22 4.27 -0.07 6.22
CA ALA A 22 4.85 0.29 4.92
C ALA A 22 5.32 -0.95 4.16
N ASP A 23 5.98 -1.88 4.84
CA ASP A 23 6.43 -3.14 4.24
C ASP A 23 5.25 -4.00 3.79
N GLN A 24 4.17 -4.04 4.56
CA GLN A 24 2.95 -4.76 4.17
C GLN A 24 2.34 -4.19 2.90
N ILE A 25 2.23 -2.88 2.80
CA ILE A 25 1.68 -2.22 1.62
C ILE A 25 2.57 -2.47 0.41
N LEU A 26 3.86 -2.33 0.56
CA LEU A 26 4.82 -2.60 -0.50
C LEU A 26 4.71 -4.04 -1.01
N SER A 27 4.55 -4.99 -0.10
CA SER A 27 4.39 -6.40 -0.43
C SER A 27 3.13 -6.66 -1.27
N VAL A 28 2.01 -6.03 -0.92
CA VAL A 28 0.76 -6.15 -1.69
C VAL A 28 0.93 -5.57 -3.09
N ILE A 29 1.55 -4.41 -3.20
CA ILE A 29 1.82 -3.77 -4.49
C ILE A 29 2.69 -4.69 -5.38
N ASN A 30 3.75 -5.24 -4.81
CA ASN A 30 4.64 -6.15 -5.53
C ASN A 30 3.93 -7.44 -5.94
N GLU A 31 3.07 -7.97 -5.10
CA GLU A 31 2.28 -9.16 -5.42
C GLU A 31 1.37 -8.92 -6.61
N ALA A 32 0.66 -7.80 -6.64
CA ALA A 32 -0.19 -7.43 -7.76
C ALA A 32 0.61 -7.32 -9.05
N ARG A 33 1.78 -6.69 -8.98
CA ARG A 33 2.66 -6.57 -10.14
C ARG A 33 3.14 -7.92 -10.65
N VAL A 34 3.56 -8.81 -9.75
CA VAL A 34 4.02 -10.15 -10.12
C VAL A 34 2.90 -10.96 -10.78
N LYS A 35 1.68 -10.89 -10.26
CA LYS A 35 0.53 -11.57 -10.87
C LYS A 35 0.25 -11.02 -12.27
N ALA A 36 0.35 -9.72 -12.47
CA ALA A 36 0.16 -9.10 -13.78
C ALA A 36 1.28 -9.50 -14.76
N VAL A 37 2.53 -9.47 -14.31
CA VAL A 37 3.69 -9.86 -15.14
C VAL A 37 3.57 -11.32 -15.58
N SER A 38 3.18 -12.20 -14.67
CA SER A 38 2.98 -13.63 -14.99
C SER A 38 1.71 -13.87 -15.82
N SER A 39 0.94 -12.81 -16.05
CA SER A 39 -0.34 -12.90 -16.78
C SER A 39 -1.29 -13.93 -16.20
N GLU A 40 -1.32 -14.03 -14.86
CA GLU A 40 -2.21 -14.96 -14.16
C GLU A 40 -3.64 -14.71 -14.60
N ASP A 41 -4.34 -15.78 -14.98
CA ASP A 41 -5.71 -15.71 -15.51
C ASP A 41 -5.89 -14.74 -16.69
N TYR A 42 -4.82 -14.45 -17.41
CA TYR A 42 -4.83 -13.51 -18.55
C TYR A 42 -5.38 -12.14 -18.19
N SER A 43 -5.16 -11.69 -16.95
CA SER A 43 -5.73 -10.45 -16.45
C SER A 43 -4.69 -9.46 -15.99
N ARG A 44 -5.10 -8.20 -15.93
CA ARG A 44 -4.41 -7.19 -15.15
C ARG A 44 -4.74 -7.41 -13.69
N PHE A 45 -3.90 -6.90 -12.82
CA PHE A 45 -4.12 -6.91 -11.38
C PHE A 45 -3.82 -5.53 -10.83
N GLY A 46 -4.53 -5.16 -9.78
CA GLY A 46 -4.35 -3.87 -9.15
C GLY A 46 -4.49 -3.92 -7.65
N VAL A 47 -4.23 -2.78 -7.04
CA VAL A 47 -4.37 -2.59 -5.59
C VAL A 47 -5.22 -1.36 -5.33
N ARG A 48 -6.31 -1.54 -4.58
CA ARG A 48 -7.09 -0.43 -4.03
C ARG A 48 -6.47 -0.02 -2.71
N LEU A 49 -6.20 1.28 -2.59
CA LEU A 49 -5.65 1.87 -1.38
C LEU A 49 -6.79 2.55 -0.61
N GLU A 50 -7.03 2.09 0.62
CA GLU A 50 -7.99 2.70 1.53
C GLU A 50 -7.29 3.07 2.83
N ALA A 51 -7.90 3.94 3.62
CA ALA A 51 -7.24 4.44 4.82
C ALA A 51 -6.82 3.32 5.78
N ASN A 52 -7.60 2.26 5.87
CA ASN A 52 -7.42 1.19 6.86
C ASN A 52 -7.08 -0.18 6.27
N ARG A 53 -6.98 -0.28 4.93
CA ARG A 53 -6.68 -1.56 4.28
C ARG A 53 -6.19 -1.35 2.86
N THR A 54 -5.58 -2.40 2.31
CA THR A 54 -5.37 -2.52 0.86
C THR A 54 -6.15 -3.72 0.36
N VAL A 55 -6.59 -3.67 -0.90
CA VAL A 55 -7.27 -4.81 -1.53
C VAL A 55 -6.61 -5.08 -2.87
N LEU A 56 -6.05 -6.28 -3.01
CA LEU A 56 -5.54 -6.75 -4.29
C LEU A 56 -6.74 -7.25 -5.09
N PHE A 57 -6.92 -6.75 -6.31
CA PHE A 57 -8.04 -7.13 -7.15
C PHE A 57 -7.56 -7.56 -8.54
N LYS A 58 -8.41 -8.31 -9.22
CA LYS A 58 -8.17 -8.79 -10.58
C LYS A 58 -8.95 -7.92 -11.56
N GLY A 59 -8.29 -7.53 -12.65
CA GLY A 59 -8.92 -6.74 -13.71
C GLY A 59 -8.52 -5.28 -13.69
N ASP A 60 -9.25 -4.47 -14.45
CA ASP A 60 -8.95 -3.05 -14.62
C ASP A 60 -9.62 -2.18 -13.58
N VAL A 61 -10.69 -2.68 -12.97
CA VAL A 61 -11.54 -1.90 -12.07
C VAL A 61 -11.78 -2.69 -10.79
N PHE A 62 -11.62 -2.00 -9.66
CA PHE A 62 -11.95 -2.58 -8.37
C PHE A 62 -13.47 -2.75 -8.24
N THR A 63 -13.90 -3.94 -7.88
CA THR A 63 -15.30 -4.23 -7.57
C THR A 63 -15.38 -4.98 -6.25
N GLU A 64 -16.48 -4.77 -5.52
CA GLU A 64 -16.72 -5.42 -4.24
C GLU A 64 -18.22 -5.69 -4.11
N PRO A 65 -18.65 -6.92 -3.81
CA PRO A 65 -17.81 -8.09 -3.50
C PRO A 65 -17.21 -8.75 -4.75
N SER A 66 -16.07 -9.41 -4.58
CA SER A 66 -15.46 -10.25 -5.61
C SER A 66 -14.66 -11.36 -4.95
N SER A 67 -14.79 -12.59 -5.46
CA SER A 67 -14.05 -13.75 -4.94
C SER A 67 -12.54 -13.64 -5.18
N PHE A 68 -12.11 -12.77 -6.10
CA PHE A 68 -10.70 -12.57 -6.41
C PHE A 68 -10.02 -11.53 -5.52
N ASN A 69 -10.78 -10.77 -4.74
CA ASN A 69 -10.23 -9.74 -3.87
C ASN A 69 -9.51 -10.35 -2.68
N ILE A 70 -8.30 -9.84 -2.42
CA ILE A 70 -7.52 -10.21 -1.24
C ILE A 70 -7.33 -8.95 -0.40
N GLU A 71 -8.02 -8.89 0.72
CA GLU A 71 -7.95 -7.78 1.65
C GLU A 71 -6.77 -7.96 2.59
N THR A 72 -6.00 -6.90 2.78
CA THR A 72 -4.94 -6.84 3.79
C THR A 72 -5.23 -5.66 4.70
N PRO A 73 -5.82 -5.91 5.89
CA PRO A 73 -6.09 -4.84 6.83
C PRO A 73 -4.80 -4.31 7.45
N LEU A 74 -4.77 -3.01 7.74
CA LEU A 74 -3.66 -2.37 8.42
C LEU A 74 -3.90 -2.31 9.90
N SER A 75 -2.83 -2.10 10.68
CA SER A 75 -2.95 -1.81 12.11
C SER A 75 -3.89 -0.63 12.33
N PRO A 76 -4.76 -0.67 13.37
CA PRO A 76 -5.62 0.47 13.68
C PRO A 76 -4.87 1.72 14.11
N LEU A 77 -3.56 1.64 14.37
CA LEU A 77 -2.72 2.77 14.76
C LEU A 77 -2.23 3.59 13.57
N VAL A 78 -2.33 3.07 12.35
CA VAL A 78 -1.84 3.73 11.14
C VAL A 78 -2.95 3.91 10.13
N GLU A 79 -2.71 4.79 9.17
CA GLU A 79 -3.60 4.93 8.01
C GLU A 79 -2.80 5.31 6.77
N ILE A 80 -3.35 4.95 5.62
CA ILE A 80 -2.86 5.44 4.33
C ILE A 80 -3.43 6.83 4.11
N SER A 81 -2.57 7.75 3.69
CA SER A 81 -2.94 9.14 3.42
C SER A 81 -2.13 9.70 2.26
N ASN A 82 -2.45 10.92 1.86
CA ASN A 82 -1.71 11.65 0.82
C ASN A 82 -1.50 10.82 -0.44
N ILE A 83 -2.55 10.14 -0.89
CA ILE A 83 -2.53 9.37 -2.14
C ILE A 83 -2.49 10.35 -3.30
N SER A 84 -1.43 10.27 -4.11
CA SER A 84 -1.23 11.15 -5.26
C SER A 84 -0.77 10.28 -6.44
N LEU A 85 -1.73 9.78 -7.19
CA LEU A 85 -1.48 8.91 -8.33
C LEU A 85 -1.84 9.62 -9.63
N ASN A 86 -1.09 9.34 -10.67
CA ASN A 86 -1.40 9.84 -12.00
C ASN A 86 -2.81 9.36 -12.41
N GLY A 87 -3.61 10.27 -12.92
CA GLY A 87 -5.00 10.00 -13.26
C GLY A 87 -5.97 10.16 -12.09
N GLY A 88 -5.47 10.43 -10.89
CA GLY A 88 -6.28 10.53 -9.67
C GLY A 88 -6.68 9.17 -9.13
N GLY A 89 -7.59 9.17 -8.16
CA GLY A 89 -8.11 7.94 -7.58
C GLY A 89 -7.15 7.26 -6.61
N ALA A 90 -7.49 6.02 -6.26
CA ALA A 90 -6.78 5.26 -5.23
C ALA A 90 -6.46 3.83 -5.68
N ASP A 91 -6.42 3.59 -6.97
CA ASP A 91 -6.13 2.28 -7.54
C ASP A 91 -4.82 2.33 -8.32
N ILE A 92 -3.96 1.33 -8.10
CA ILE A 92 -2.76 1.12 -8.90
C ILE A 92 -3.00 -0.15 -9.71
N VAL A 93 -3.15 -0.02 -11.03
CA VAL A 93 -3.40 -1.16 -11.91
C VAL A 93 -2.17 -1.45 -12.74
N PHE A 94 -1.73 -2.70 -12.75
CA PHE A 94 -0.54 -3.16 -13.48
C PHE A 94 -0.94 -3.87 -14.75
N GLN A 95 -0.23 -3.56 -15.85
CA GLN A 95 -0.46 -4.15 -17.15
C GLN A 95 0.04 -5.59 -17.20
N LYS A 96 -0.65 -6.42 -17.97
CA LYS A 96 -0.23 -7.79 -18.21
C LYS A 96 1.18 -7.82 -18.84
N LEU A 97 1.96 -8.81 -18.48
CA LEU A 97 3.27 -9.14 -19.04
C LEU A 97 4.36 -8.11 -18.72
N THR A 98 4.09 -6.82 -18.83
CA THR A 98 5.09 -5.78 -18.60
C THR A 98 5.18 -5.34 -17.14
N GLY A 99 4.07 -5.40 -16.41
CA GLY A 99 3.98 -4.89 -15.05
C GLY A 99 4.05 -3.37 -14.95
N LYS A 100 3.94 -2.66 -16.07
CA LYS A 100 3.92 -1.20 -16.09
C LYS A 100 2.59 -0.69 -15.51
N THR A 101 2.58 0.53 -15.05
CA THR A 101 1.37 1.17 -14.57
C THR A 101 1.26 2.60 -15.07
N SER A 102 0.04 3.00 -15.40
CA SER A 102 -0.26 4.41 -15.66
C SER A 102 -0.62 5.17 -14.37
N ASN A 103 -0.80 4.45 -13.26
CA ASN A 103 -1.15 5.03 -11.97
C ASN A 103 0.10 5.25 -11.10
N TYR A 104 1.18 5.72 -11.68
CA TYR A 104 2.39 6.03 -10.93
C TYR A 104 2.18 7.22 -10.00
N GLY A 105 2.97 7.30 -8.94
CA GLY A 105 2.87 8.38 -7.97
C GLY A 105 3.33 7.94 -6.61
N SER A 106 2.66 8.44 -5.57
CA SER A 106 3.07 8.15 -4.20
C SER A 106 1.89 8.10 -3.25
N LEU A 107 2.12 7.50 -2.11
CA LEU A 107 1.21 7.46 -0.99
C LEU A 107 2.01 7.48 0.30
N ARG A 108 1.36 7.82 1.39
CA ARG A 108 1.97 7.78 2.71
C ARG A 108 1.22 6.80 3.61
N VAL A 109 1.96 6.13 4.48
CA VAL A 109 1.41 5.45 5.64
C VAL A 109 1.93 6.19 6.87
N ARG A 110 1.04 6.60 7.75
CA ARG A 110 1.37 7.44 8.89
C ARG A 110 0.69 6.95 10.16
N LEU A 111 1.24 7.35 11.31
CA LEU A 111 0.54 7.18 12.58
C LEU A 111 -0.68 8.11 12.60
N LYS A 112 -1.82 7.60 13.05
CA LYS A 112 -3.01 8.43 13.25
C LYS A 112 -2.78 9.50 14.31
N SER A 113 -1.98 9.18 15.33
CA SER A 113 -1.72 10.07 16.47
C SER A 113 -0.63 11.11 16.21
N ASP A 114 0.16 10.97 15.13
CA ASP A 114 1.27 11.88 14.85
C ASP A 114 1.52 11.97 13.34
N ASN A 115 1.13 13.08 12.73
CA ASN A 115 1.28 13.34 11.31
C ASN A 115 2.74 13.41 10.86
N ASN A 116 3.67 13.61 11.79
CA ASN A 116 5.09 13.71 11.46
C ASN A 116 5.78 12.35 11.38
N LYS A 117 5.08 11.28 11.77
CA LYS A 117 5.61 9.92 11.71
C LYS A 117 4.95 9.17 10.55
N TYR A 118 5.65 9.12 9.42
CA TYR A 118 5.15 8.47 8.22
C TYR A 118 6.29 7.89 7.38
N LYS A 119 5.92 7.02 6.47
CA LYS A 119 6.78 6.56 5.37
C LYS A 119 6.06 6.84 4.06
N THR A 120 6.83 7.19 3.05
CA THR A 120 6.31 7.42 1.69
C THR A 120 6.65 6.21 0.83
N ILE A 121 5.65 5.71 0.12
CA ILE A 121 5.83 4.66 -0.88
C ILE A 121 5.66 5.32 -2.25
N SER A 122 6.63 5.19 -3.13
CA SER A 122 6.56 5.70 -4.48
C SER A 122 6.48 4.55 -5.47
N VAL A 123 5.65 4.72 -6.51
CA VAL A 123 5.46 3.75 -7.58
C VAL A 123 5.81 4.43 -8.89
N LYS A 124 6.76 3.85 -9.62
CA LYS A 124 7.18 4.36 -10.92
C LYS A 124 6.28 3.81 -12.03
N SER A 125 6.32 4.46 -13.18
CA SER A 125 5.57 3.99 -14.36
C SER A 125 6.00 2.60 -14.82
N THR A 126 7.20 2.16 -14.47
CA THR A 126 7.66 0.79 -14.72
C THR A 126 6.97 -0.24 -13.84
N GLY A 127 6.24 0.20 -12.83
CA GLY A 127 5.58 -0.64 -11.82
C GLY A 127 6.44 -0.92 -10.61
N ILE A 128 7.68 -0.45 -10.58
CA ILE A 128 8.58 -0.66 -9.44
C ILE A 128 8.20 0.30 -8.32
N ALA A 129 8.00 -0.25 -7.12
CA ALA A 129 7.63 0.51 -5.92
C ALA A 129 8.77 0.46 -4.90
N ASN A 130 8.95 1.57 -4.21
CA ASN A 130 9.99 1.71 -3.18
C ASN A 130 9.47 2.49 -1.99
N ILE A 131 10.00 2.18 -0.80
CA ILE A 131 9.80 2.97 0.41
C ILE A 131 10.91 4.01 0.47
N GLN A 132 10.51 5.25 0.70
CA GLN A 132 11.44 6.38 0.85
C GLN A 132 11.64 6.74 2.31
#